data_ebbd532f8da7e7a7156449b8b74e22b4
#
_entry.id   ebbd532f8da7e7a7156449b8b74e22b4
#
_cell.length_a   1.000
_cell.length_b   1.000
_cell.length_c   1.000
_cell.angle_alpha   90.00
_cell.angle_beta   90.00
_cell.angle_gamma   90.00
#
_symmetry.space_group_name_H-M   'P 1'
#
loop_
_entity.id
_entity.type
_entity.pdbx_description
1 polymer ?
#
loop_
_entity_poly.entity_id
_entity_poly.type
_entity_poly.pdbx_seq_one_letter_code
_entity_poly.pdbx_strand_id
1 'polypeptide(L)'
;MSRIPVNRRLSWEALRAQGTDLLLVSALAVIGLAYGLGYRLDWSEENGRPEEDQEVAEITAPASLAPAAAAPPVRPAEPSISPAPDRTTIGPAPAPSISPHPRDVQWETMTASLGKMAERYPGRVAIYLKDLKTGRTWTHHADDLFPAASLIKVPVMIAAFYKIRDGRLALDERIAITRRNRVGGSGSLKWRPDGTRLTVRELLVHMINESDNTATKMVLDHLGIGYVQQQFPRMGLLYTGIYEEGMSIKGGRVMHENYTTAREMASLMDKIYTGQAVDKVSSEVMLEILKKPKAVASRLAKGMPVGWDIAHKTGLLRQACHDSAIFLTPNGDYAVTVLTGQNRSYSQAKDFITKVAKVTFNHYAGPRYYAKAAPRRRARAAR
;
A
#
# COMPACT_ATOMS: atom_id res chain seq x y z
N MET A 1 33.25 23.25 47.51
CA MET A 1 32.35 23.16 46.34
C MET A 1 32.53 21.82 45.69
N SER A 2 31.74 20.82 46.10
CA SER A 2 31.81 19.46 45.63
C SER A 2 30.99 19.31 44.33
N ARG A 3 31.62 18.83 43.24
CA ARG A 3 30.96 18.54 41.98
C ARG A 3 30.04 17.33 42.16
N ILE A 4 28.74 17.51 41.92
CA ILE A 4 27.75 16.46 41.90
C ILE A 4 27.99 15.63 40.62
N PRO A 5 28.12 14.28 40.67
CA PRO A 5 28.30 13.47 39.46
C PRO A 5 26.98 13.38 38.68
N VAL A 6 27.00 13.86 37.46
CA VAL A 6 25.91 13.75 36.49
C VAL A 6 26.00 12.35 35.85
N ASN A 7 25.29 11.37 36.39
CA ASN A 7 24.79 10.18 35.68
C ASN A 7 24.23 9.16 36.69
N ARG A 8 22.96 9.27 37.03
CA ARG A 8 22.23 8.15 37.63
C ARG A 8 21.20 7.63 36.63
N ARG A 9 21.32 6.37 36.23
CA ARG A 9 20.30 5.65 35.46
C ARG A 9 19.22 5.20 36.45
N LEU A 10 17.96 5.54 36.21
CA LEU A 10 16.81 4.96 36.91
C LEU A 10 16.28 3.81 36.07
N SER A 11 16.28 2.61 36.63
CA SER A 11 15.64 1.42 36.00
C SER A 11 14.18 1.33 36.45
N TRP A 12 13.35 0.73 35.60
CA TRP A 12 11.93 0.47 35.88
C TRP A 12 11.71 -0.39 37.13
N GLU A 13 12.66 -1.25 37.48
CA GLU A 13 12.61 -2.07 38.69
C GLU A 13 12.71 -1.22 39.98
N ALA A 14 13.49 -0.15 39.96
CA ALA A 14 13.61 0.76 41.13
C ALA A 14 12.32 1.56 41.36
N LEU A 15 11.54 1.85 40.31
CA LEU A 15 10.24 2.52 40.39
C LEU A 15 9.13 1.59 40.89
N ARG A 16 9.15 0.29 40.52
CA ARG A 16 8.19 -0.69 41.01
C ARG A 16 8.38 -1.05 42.47
N ALA A 17 9.61 -1.02 42.99
CA ALA A 17 9.93 -1.34 44.37
C ALA A 17 9.42 -0.31 45.40
N GLN A 18 9.00 0.89 44.96
CA GLN A 18 8.52 1.95 45.82
C GLN A 18 7.00 2.07 45.96
N GLY A 19 6.23 1.06 45.46
CA GLY A 19 4.79 0.93 45.77
C GLY A 19 3.90 2.08 45.29
N THR A 20 4.31 2.82 44.27
CA THR A 20 3.53 3.91 43.73
C THR A 20 2.61 3.45 42.63
N ASP A 21 1.47 2.88 43.00
CA ASP A 21 0.24 2.84 42.19
C ASP A 21 -0.33 4.26 42.09
N LEU A 22 0.34 5.17 41.42
CA LEU A 22 -0.13 6.52 41.14
C LEU A 22 -0.34 6.70 39.68
N LEU A 23 -1.62 6.47 39.31
CA LEU A 23 -2.37 7.00 38.18
C LEU A 23 -1.69 8.17 37.43
N LEU A 24 -1.59 7.94 36.18
CA LEU A 24 -1.60 8.69 34.91
C LEU A 24 -1.65 10.23 34.91
N VAL A 25 -1.69 10.92 36.00
CA VAL A 25 -1.71 12.40 36.03
C VAL A 25 -0.33 13.00 35.96
N SER A 26 0.72 12.23 36.07
CA SER A 26 2.07 12.77 36.18
C SER A 26 3.12 12.20 35.26
N ALA A 27 2.74 11.41 34.22
CA ALA A 27 3.75 10.93 33.25
C ALA A 27 4.52 12.10 32.60
N LEU A 28 3.85 13.17 32.24
CA LEU A 28 4.48 14.38 31.70
C LEU A 28 5.22 15.21 32.75
N ALA A 29 4.73 15.25 34.00
CA ALA A 29 5.39 15.95 35.09
C ALA A 29 6.63 15.20 35.58
N VAL A 30 6.59 13.85 35.61
CA VAL A 30 7.75 13.02 35.99
C VAL A 30 8.83 13.09 34.91
N ILE A 31 8.45 13.06 33.61
CA ILE A 31 9.39 13.24 32.51
C ILE A 31 10.02 14.64 32.54
N GLY A 32 9.22 15.68 32.77
CA GLY A 32 9.73 17.06 32.89
C GLY A 32 10.67 17.26 34.07
N LEU A 33 10.35 16.68 35.24
CA LEU A 33 11.21 16.74 36.44
C LEU A 33 12.49 15.91 36.23
N ALA A 34 12.42 14.74 35.62
CA ALA A 34 13.59 13.91 35.32
C ALA A 34 14.56 14.63 34.36
N TYR A 35 14.03 15.29 33.30
CA TYR A 35 14.84 16.09 32.39
C TYR A 35 15.46 17.34 33.09
N GLY A 36 14.70 18.01 33.97
CA GLY A 36 15.18 19.16 34.74
C GLY A 36 16.25 18.79 35.76
N LEU A 37 16.30 17.54 36.21
CA LEU A 37 17.28 17.01 37.16
C LEU A 37 18.43 16.26 36.48
N GLY A 38 18.51 16.24 35.13
CA GLY A 38 19.61 15.62 34.39
C GLY A 38 19.52 14.08 34.25
N TYR A 39 18.34 13.48 34.48
CA TYR A 39 18.13 12.06 34.26
C TYR A 39 17.75 11.79 32.81
N ARG A 40 18.35 10.78 32.19
CA ARG A 40 17.92 10.20 30.89
C ARG A 40 17.14 8.92 31.13
N LEU A 41 15.92 8.84 30.60
CA LEU A 41 15.17 7.60 30.53
C LEU A 41 15.71 6.79 29.35
N ASP A 42 16.24 5.60 29.60
CA ASP A 42 16.71 4.70 28.57
C ASP A 42 15.55 3.76 28.17
N TRP A 43 15.06 3.94 26.94
CA TRP A 43 13.97 3.16 26.36
C TRP A 43 14.46 1.92 25.60
N SER A 44 15.77 1.60 25.67
CA SER A 44 16.37 0.56 24.85
C SER A 44 16.09 -0.86 25.33
N GLU A 45 15.66 -1.06 26.57
CA GLU A 45 15.48 -2.41 27.15
C GLU A 45 14.06 -2.98 27.05
N GLU A 46 13.02 -2.20 26.77
CA GLU A 46 11.63 -2.69 26.68
C GLU A 46 11.09 -2.88 25.26
N ASN A 47 11.74 -2.32 24.25
CA ASN A 47 11.45 -2.66 22.87
C ASN A 47 12.42 -3.76 22.46
N GLY A 48 12.04 -5.02 22.74
CA GLY A 48 12.82 -6.18 22.40
C GLY A 48 13.48 -6.03 21.04
N ARG A 49 14.80 -5.89 21.04
CA ARG A 49 15.59 -6.11 19.85
C ARG A 49 15.20 -7.49 19.33
N PRO A 50 14.92 -7.68 18.03
CA PRO A 50 15.03 -9.02 17.49
C PRO A 50 16.46 -9.45 17.76
N GLU A 51 16.63 -10.56 18.45
CA GLU A 51 17.92 -11.25 18.55
C GLU A 51 18.43 -11.45 17.12
N GLU A 52 19.45 -10.70 16.74
CA GLU A 52 20.36 -11.03 15.67
C GLU A 52 21.19 -12.19 16.22
N ASP A 53 21.36 -13.20 15.38
CA ASP A 53 22.11 -14.43 15.57
C ASP A 53 21.32 -15.64 16.11
N GLN A 54 20.56 -16.23 15.19
CA GLN A 54 20.46 -17.67 15.08
C GLN A 54 20.59 -18.10 13.62
N GLU A 55 21.62 -18.84 13.40
CA GLU A 55 22.11 -19.64 12.30
C GLU A 55 21.04 -19.99 11.25
N VAL A 56 21.19 -19.47 10.04
CA VAL A 56 20.38 -19.79 8.87
C VAL A 56 20.79 -21.19 8.44
N ALA A 57 20.01 -22.20 8.84
CA ALA A 57 20.07 -23.51 8.19
C ALA A 57 19.64 -23.34 6.72
N GLU A 58 20.54 -23.66 5.85
CA GLU A 58 20.40 -23.74 4.41
C GLU A 58 19.32 -24.78 4.07
N ILE A 59 18.13 -24.32 3.69
CA ILE A 59 17.10 -25.20 3.13
C ILE A 59 17.30 -25.18 1.63
N THR A 60 17.92 -26.25 1.13
CA THR A 60 17.99 -26.59 -0.30
C THR A 60 16.57 -26.62 -0.89
N ALA A 61 16.40 -25.89 -1.98
CA ALA A 61 15.17 -25.86 -2.76
C ALA A 61 14.85 -27.28 -3.31
N PRO A 62 13.58 -27.69 -3.33
CA PRO A 62 13.21 -28.90 -4.04
C PRO A 62 13.28 -28.67 -5.55
N ALA A 63 13.76 -29.70 -6.25
CA ALA A 63 14.05 -29.73 -7.66
C ALA A 63 12.86 -29.25 -8.52
N SER A 64 13.20 -28.42 -9.51
CA SER A 64 12.37 -28.00 -10.61
C SER A 64 11.71 -29.18 -11.33
N LEU A 65 10.39 -29.23 -11.33
CA LEU A 65 9.63 -30.05 -12.28
C LEU A 65 9.66 -29.32 -13.65
N ALA A 66 10.37 -29.89 -14.60
CA ALA A 66 10.40 -29.46 -15.98
C ALA A 66 8.99 -29.55 -16.59
N PRO A 67 8.54 -28.56 -17.38
CA PRO A 67 7.28 -28.66 -18.10
C PRO A 67 7.39 -29.66 -19.25
N ALA A 68 6.37 -30.52 -19.35
CA ALA A 68 6.23 -31.48 -20.45
C ALA A 68 6.18 -30.74 -21.79
N ALA A 69 6.94 -31.25 -22.76
CA ALA A 69 7.03 -30.76 -24.11
C ALA A 69 5.65 -30.79 -24.81
N ALA A 70 5.17 -29.63 -25.23
CA ALA A 70 4.01 -29.48 -26.08
C ALA A 70 4.37 -29.91 -27.50
N ALA A 71 3.50 -30.74 -28.14
CA ALA A 71 3.61 -31.14 -29.51
C ALA A 71 3.51 -29.92 -30.47
N PRO A 72 4.22 -29.95 -31.64
CA PRO A 72 4.22 -28.83 -32.56
C PRO A 72 2.85 -28.68 -33.26
N PRO A 73 2.40 -27.43 -33.51
CA PRO A 73 1.15 -27.20 -34.22
C PRO A 73 1.25 -27.58 -35.69
N VAL A 74 0.25 -28.30 -36.16
CA VAL A 74 0.06 -28.64 -37.57
C VAL A 74 -0.23 -27.37 -38.38
N ARG A 75 0.61 -27.03 -39.34
CA ARG A 75 0.36 -25.93 -40.29
C ARG A 75 -0.80 -26.28 -41.22
N PRO A 76 -1.78 -25.41 -41.42
CA PRO A 76 -2.72 -25.52 -42.55
C PRO A 76 -2.01 -25.23 -43.88
N ALA A 77 -2.35 -25.99 -44.93
CA ALA A 77 -1.83 -25.80 -46.28
C ALA A 77 -2.29 -24.45 -46.85
N GLU A 78 -1.35 -23.70 -47.42
CA GLU A 78 -1.63 -22.44 -48.14
C GLU A 78 -2.29 -22.74 -49.50
N PRO A 79 -3.34 -21.99 -49.88
CA PRO A 79 -3.86 -22.05 -51.25
C PRO A 79 -2.93 -21.32 -52.21
N SER A 80 -2.54 -21.96 -53.28
CA SER A 80 -1.76 -21.39 -54.38
C SER A 80 -2.60 -20.35 -55.14
N ILE A 81 -2.17 -19.10 -55.15
CA ILE A 81 -2.79 -18.01 -55.92
C ILE A 81 -1.89 -17.71 -57.12
N SER A 82 -2.46 -17.83 -58.35
CA SER A 82 -1.83 -17.43 -59.61
C SER A 82 -1.55 -15.91 -59.66
N PRO A 83 -0.49 -15.45 -60.32
CA PRO A 83 -0.14 -14.05 -60.37
C PRO A 83 -1.11 -13.25 -61.27
N ALA A 84 -1.63 -12.16 -60.70
CA ALA A 84 -2.41 -11.16 -61.44
C ALA A 84 -1.48 -10.14 -62.12
N PRO A 85 -1.94 -9.47 -63.20
CA PRO A 85 -1.08 -8.64 -64.05
C PRO A 85 -0.69 -7.34 -63.37
N ASP A 86 0.49 -6.90 -63.77
CA ASP A 86 1.23 -5.69 -63.38
C ASP A 86 0.36 -4.45 -63.31
N ARG A 87 0.19 -3.88 -62.10
CA ARG A 87 -0.36 -2.54 -61.89
C ARG A 87 0.78 -1.60 -61.54
N THR A 88 1.00 -0.63 -62.38
CA THR A 88 1.88 0.55 -62.20
C THR A 88 1.83 1.04 -60.77
N THR A 89 2.94 0.90 -60.07
CA THR A 89 3.12 1.35 -58.68
C THR A 89 3.15 2.88 -58.63
N ILE A 90 2.02 3.49 -58.31
CA ILE A 90 2.03 4.80 -57.66
C ILE A 90 2.47 4.54 -56.25
N GLY A 91 3.70 4.96 -55.91
CA GLY A 91 4.20 4.85 -54.54
C GLY A 91 3.23 5.50 -53.52
N PRO A 92 3.06 4.88 -52.34
CA PRO A 92 2.20 5.47 -51.31
C PRO A 92 2.70 6.87 -50.98
N ALA A 93 1.78 7.85 -51.00
CA ALA A 93 2.07 9.19 -50.50
C ALA A 93 2.62 9.08 -49.07
N PRO A 94 3.65 9.87 -48.67
CA PRO A 94 4.17 9.82 -47.32
C PRO A 94 3.01 10.10 -46.36
N ALA A 95 2.80 9.17 -45.43
CA ALA A 95 1.81 9.35 -44.39
C ALA A 95 2.07 10.67 -43.64
N PRO A 96 1.05 11.49 -43.38
CA PRO A 96 1.24 12.75 -42.68
C PRO A 96 1.95 12.44 -41.34
N SER A 97 3.10 13.06 -41.12
CA SER A 97 3.82 12.99 -39.88
C SER A 97 3.04 13.75 -38.82
N ILE A 98 2.13 13.07 -38.13
CA ILE A 98 1.39 13.65 -37.01
C ILE A 98 2.40 13.82 -35.88
N SER A 99 2.83 15.04 -35.64
CA SER A 99 3.62 15.34 -34.46
C SER A 99 2.85 14.89 -33.19
N PRO A 100 3.47 14.11 -32.29
CA PRO A 100 2.76 13.62 -31.11
C PRO A 100 2.23 14.78 -30.28
N HIS A 101 1.02 14.63 -29.75
CA HIS A 101 0.42 15.66 -28.92
C HIS A 101 1.31 15.90 -27.67
N PRO A 102 1.53 17.17 -27.24
CA PRO A 102 2.40 17.48 -26.11
C PRO A 102 2.13 16.66 -24.84
N ARG A 103 0.86 16.30 -24.58
CA ARG A 103 0.48 15.43 -23.46
C ARG A 103 1.00 14.00 -23.62
N ASP A 104 1.12 13.50 -24.84
CA ASP A 104 1.66 12.16 -25.10
C ASP A 104 3.14 12.14 -24.83
N VAL A 105 3.89 13.15 -25.25
CA VAL A 105 5.33 13.31 -24.95
C VAL A 105 5.57 13.40 -23.43
N GLN A 106 4.71 14.13 -22.71
CA GLN A 106 4.82 14.23 -21.25
C GLN A 106 4.54 12.88 -20.55
N TRP A 107 3.56 12.11 -21.02
CA TRP A 107 3.28 10.77 -20.51
C TRP A 107 4.45 9.83 -20.74
N GLU A 108 4.98 9.78 -21.97
CA GLU A 108 6.14 8.95 -22.30
C GLU A 108 7.38 9.33 -21.46
N THR A 109 7.61 10.61 -21.24
CA THR A 109 8.71 11.10 -20.38
C THR A 109 8.54 10.66 -18.94
N MET A 110 7.33 10.75 -18.40
CA MET A 110 7.00 10.30 -17.05
C MET A 110 7.22 8.80 -16.90
N THR A 111 6.64 8.00 -17.81
CA THR A 111 6.71 6.53 -17.76
C THR A 111 8.13 6.01 -17.99
N ALA A 112 8.89 6.62 -18.89
CA ALA A 112 10.32 6.30 -19.07
C ALA A 112 11.13 6.60 -17.79
N SER A 113 10.81 7.68 -17.08
CA SER A 113 11.45 8.01 -15.80
C SER A 113 11.11 6.98 -14.73
N LEU A 114 9.85 6.54 -14.64
CA LEU A 114 9.41 5.49 -13.73
C LEU A 114 10.11 4.16 -14.04
N GLY A 115 10.20 3.78 -15.33
CA GLY A 115 10.91 2.57 -15.76
C GLY A 115 12.37 2.56 -15.32
N LYS A 116 13.11 3.63 -15.62
CA LYS A 116 14.53 3.77 -15.20
C LYS A 116 14.70 3.71 -13.68
N MET A 117 13.73 4.22 -12.92
CA MET A 117 13.77 4.14 -11.45
C MET A 117 13.51 2.73 -10.97
N ALA A 118 12.54 2.03 -11.59
CA ALA A 118 12.18 0.66 -11.24
C ALA A 118 13.32 -0.32 -11.52
N GLU A 119 13.97 -0.21 -12.69
CA GLU A 119 15.15 -1.03 -13.07
C GLU A 119 16.34 -0.88 -12.11
N ARG A 120 16.51 0.30 -11.51
CA ARG A 120 17.60 0.58 -10.56
C ARG A 120 17.25 0.23 -9.11
N TYR A 121 16.04 -0.24 -8.84
CA TYR A 121 15.67 -0.60 -7.49
C TYR A 121 16.37 -1.90 -7.06
N PRO A 122 17.04 -1.95 -5.89
CA PRO A 122 17.89 -3.08 -5.50
C PRO A 122 17.10 -4.30 -4.97
N GLY A 123 15.79 -4.33 -5.11
CA GLY A 123 14.88 -5.40 -4.72
C GLY A 123 13.91 -5.70 -5.84
N ARG A 124 12.80 -6.39 -5.51
CA ARG A 124 11.70 -6.58 -6.45
C ARG A 124 10.77 -5.37 -6.41
N VAL A 125 10.29 -4.93 -7.58
CA VAL A 125 9.32 -3.85 -7.68
C VAL A 125 8.30 -4.14 -8.76
N ALA A 126 7.04 -3.85 -8.46
CA ALA A 126 5.96 -3.83 -9.44
C ALA A 126 5.22 -2.49 -9.37
N ILE A 127 4.92 -1.93 -10.53
CA ILE A 127 4.18 -0.67 -10.64
C ILE A 127 3.06 -0.83 -11.65
N TYR A 128 1.88 -0.34 -11.30
CA TYR A 128 0.76 -0.14 -12.21
C TYR A 128 0.32 1.33 -12.11
N LEU A 129 0.26 2.01 -13.23
CA LEU A 129 -0.20 3.40 -13.34
C LEU A 129 -1.32 3.46 -14.37
N LYS A 130 -2.43 4.14 -14.04
CA LYS A 130 -3.57 4.37 -14.93
C LYS A 130 -4.02 5.82 -14.82
N ASP A 131 -4.07 6.51 -15.94
CA ASP A 131 -4.80 7.77 -16.09
C ASP A 131 -6.30 7.44 -16.13
N LEU A 132 -7.06 7.89 -15.14
CA LEU A 132 -8.47 7.52 -14.99
C LEU A 132 -9.38 8.29 -15.95
N LYS A 133 -8.90 9.41 -16.50
CA LYS A 133 -9.64 10.22 -17.48
C LYS A 133 -9.53 9.64 -18.90
N THR A 134 -8.33 9.21 -19.28
CA THR A 134 -8.05 8.73 -20.65
C THR A 134 -8.05 7.22 -20.76
N GLY A 135 -7.95 6.50 -19.63
CA GLY A 135 -7.78 5.07 -19.60
C GLY A 135 -6.37 4.57 -19.93
N ARG A 136 -5.40 5.48 -20.24
CA ARG A 136 -4.01 5.08 -20.52
C ARG A 136 -3.40 4.37 -19.32
N THR A 137 -2.66 3.30 -19.59
CA THR A 137 -1.97 2.52 -18.58
C THR A 137 -0.49 2.39 -18.88
N TRP A 138 0.31 2.32 -17.83
CA TRP A 138 1.72 1.91 -17.89
C TRP A 138 2.00 0.93 -16.76
N THR A 139 2.81 -0.09 -17.05
CA THR A 139 3.10 -1.14 -16.08
C THR A 139 4.57 -1.52 -16.08
N HIS A 140 5.04 -1.96 -14.92
CA HIS A 140 6.33 -2.59 -14.73
C HIS A 140 6.15 -3.78 -13.80
N HIS A 141 6.38 -5.00 -14.28
CA HIS A 141 6.19 -6.26 -13.54
C HIS A 141 4.85 -6.36 -12.78
N ALA A 142 3.78 -5.78 -13.37
CA ALA A 142 2.51 -5.59 -12.66
C ALA A 142 1.78 -6.90 -12.31
N ASP A 143 2.15 -8.00 -12.94
CA ASP A 143 1.57 -9.32 -12.75
C ASP A 143 2.41 -10.23 -11.83
N ASP A 144 3.57 -9.76 -11.38
CA ASP A 144 4.38 -10.48 -10.41
C ASP A 144 3.66 -10.59 -9.07
N LEU A 145 3.78 -11.76 -8.44
CA LEU A 145 3.25 -12.02 -7.11
C LEU A 145 4.12 -11.38 -6.02
N PHE A 146 3.45 -10.69 -5.10
CA PHE A 146 4.04 -10.12 -3.89
C PHE A 146 3.23 -10.54 -2.66
N PRO A 147 3.86 -10.68 -1.48
CA PRO A 147 3.12 -10.74 -0.22
C PRO A 147 2.19 -9.53 -0.12
N ALA A 148 0.88 -9.77 0.03
CA ALA A 148 -0.10 -8.68 -0.02
C ALA A 148 0.03 -7.68 1.14
N ALA A 149 0.61 -8.10 2.24
CA ALA A 149 0.61 -7.32 3.47
C ALA A 149 -0.81 -6.79 3.77
N SER A 150 -0.91 -5.57 4.30
CA SER A 150 -2.22 -4.98 4.59
C SER A 150 -3.02 -4.50 3.37
N LEU A 151 -2.53 -4.68 2.14
CA LEU A 151 -3.34 -4.43 0.94
C LEU A 151 -4.50 -5.42 0.84
N ILE A 152 -4.38 -6.62 1.39
CA ILE A 152 -5.45 -7.63 1.44
C ILE A 152 -6.73 -7.11 2.13
N LYS A 153 -6.63 -6.06 2.94
CA LYS A 153 -7.78 -5.43 3.61
C LYS A 153 -8.73 -4.71 2.63
N VAL A 154 -8.24 -4.37 1.43
CA VAL A 154 -9.10 -3.79 0.38
C VAL A 154 -10.12 -4.81 -0.14
N PRO A 155 -9.74 -5.99 -0.64
CA PRO A 155 -10.73 -6.99 -1.04
C PRO A 155 -11.58 -7.50 0.13
N VAL A 156 -11.07 -7.53 1.37
CA VAL A 156 -11.89 -7.82 2.56
C VAL A 156 -12.99 -6.77 2.75
N MET A 157 -12.68 -5.48 2.59
CA MET A 157 -13.68 -4.41 2.62
C MET A 157 -14.73 -4.61 1.51
N ILE A 158 -14.32 -4.87 0.29
CA ILE A 158 -15.25 -5.11 -0.83
C ILE A 158 -16.16 -6.30 -0.55
N ALA A 159 -15.62 -7.40 0.03
CA ALA A 159 -16.41 -8.56 0.42
C ALA A 159 -17.47 -8.22 1.48
N ALA A 160 -17.14 -7.35 2.45
CA ALA A 160 -18.12 -6.85 3.42
C ALA A 160 -19.26 -6.09 2.70
N PHE A 161 -18.95 -5.25 1.72
CA PHE A 161 -19.96 -4.52 0.96
C PHE A 161 -20.82 -5.41 0.06
N TYR A 162 -20.31 -6.53 -0.46
CA TYR A 162 -21.16 -7.52 -1.12
C TYR A 162 -22.19 -8.09 -0.14
N LYS A 163 -21.80 -8.42 1.10
CA LYS A 163 -22.69 -8.95 2.13
C LYS A 163 -23.73 -7.90 2.58
N ILE A 164 -23.32 -6.61 2.60
CA ILE A 164 -24.22 -5.48 2.91
C ILE A 164 -25.26 -5.29 1.81
N ARG A 165 -24.82 -5.25 0.54
CA ARG A 165 -25.76 -5.16 -0.60
C ARG A 165 -26.77 -6.30 -0.62
N ASP A 166 -26.34 -7.50 -0.25
CA ASP A 166 -27.21 -8.69 -0.21
C ASP A 166 -28.13 -8.70 1.06
N GLY A 167 -28.16 -7.62 1.86
CA GLY A 167 -28.99 -7.48 3.07
C GLY A 167 -28.60 -8.40 4.23
N ARG A 168 -27.40 -9.00 4.18
CA ARG A 168 -26.93 -9.97 5.19
C ARG A 168 -25.93 -9.37 6.18
N LEU A 169 -25.67 -8.08 6.09
CA LEU A 169 -24.85 -7.27 6.99
C LEU A 169 -25.31 -5.82 6.90
N ALA A 170 -25.28 -5.08 8.01
CA ALA A 170 -25.58 -3.65 8.02
C ALA A 170 -24.38 -2.83 8.49
N LEU A 171 -24.18 -1.63 7.90
CA LEU A 171 -23.06 -0.75 8.29
C LEU A 171 -23.15 -0.26 9.74
N ASP A 172 -24.34 -0.16 10.30
CA ASP A 172 -24.64 0.25 11.67
C ASP A 172 -24.72 -0.93 12.65
N GLU A 173 -24.67 -2.17 12.15
CA GLU A 173 -24.58 -3.35 13.00
C GLU A 173 -23.37 -3.27 13.93
N ARG A 174 -23.60 -3.57 15.24
CA ARG A 174 -22.56 -3.39 16.27
C ARG A 174 -21.96 -4.71 16.69
N ILE A 175 -20.64 -4.81 16.59
CA ILE A 175 -19.84 -5.98 16.97
C ILE A 175 -19.00 -5.62 18.19
N ALA A 176 -18.98 -6.47 19.21
CA ALA A 176 -18.20 -6.25 20.43
C ALA A 176 -16.78 -6.76 20.31
N ILE A 177 -15.82 -6.00 20.81
CA ILE A 177 -14.43 -6.46 20.99
C ILE A 177 -14.43 -7.54 22.07
N THR A 178 -13.80 -8.66 21.77
CA THR A 178 -13.58 -9.75 22.71
C THR A 178 -12.09 -10.07 22.79
N ARG A 179 -11.69 -10.78 23.84
CA ARG A 179 -10.31 -11.24 24.01
C ARG A 179 -9.82 -12.06 22.81
N ARG A 180 -10.73 -12.82 22.16
CA ARG A 180 -10.40 -13.74 21.06
C ARG A 180 -10.04 -13.01 19.75
N ASN A 181 -10.59 -11.82 19.50
CA ASN A 181 -10.31 -11.07 18.27
C ASN A 181 -9.23 -9.99 18.42
N ARG A 182 -8.55 -9.93 19.57
CA ARG A 182 -7.38 -9.04 19.73
C ARG A 182 -6.18 -9.60 18.98
N VAL A 183 -5.66 -8.79 18.08
CA VAL A 183 -4.46 -9.12 17.29
C VAL A 183 -3.42 -8.03 17.50
N GLY A 184 -2.18 -8.44 17.72
CA GLY A 184 -1.03 -7.54 17.84
C GLY A 184 -0.71 -6.80 16.52
N GLY A 185 0.35 -6.01 16.53
CA GLY A 185 0.79 -5.22 15.38
C GLY A 185 0.01 -3.92 15.23
N SER A 186 -0.37 -3.55 14.00
CA SER A 186 -0.97 -2.26 13.68
C SER A 186 -2.37 -2.07 14.27
N GLY A 187 -2.71 -0.82 14.58
CA GLY A 187 -4.04 -0.38 15.01
C GLY A 187 -4.16 -0.16 16.49
N SER A 188 -5.23 0.53 16.89
CA SER A 188 -5.51 0.98 18.24
C SER A 188 -6.54 0.14 18.98
N LEU A 189 -7.38 -0.65 18.28
CA LEU A 189 -8.49 -1.39 18.90
C LEU A 189 -8.04 -2.47 19.87
N LYS A 190 -6.85 -3.02 19.71
CA LYS A 190 -6.27 -3.99 20.65
C LYS A 190 -6.16 -3.46 22.10
N TRP A 191 -6.17 -2.14 22.28
CA TRP A 191 -6.08 -1.47 23.59
C TRP A 191 -7.45 -1.08 24.17
N ARG A 192 -8.54 -1.23 23.42
CA ARG A 192 -9.90 -0.92 23.88
C ARG A 192 -10.37 -2.00 24.87
N PRO A 193 -11.19 -1.66 25.88
CA PRO A 193 -11.78 -2.64 26.81
C PRO A 193 -12.59 -3.73 26.09
N ASP A 194 -12.66 -4.94 26.68
CA ASP A 194 -13.59 -5.98 26.22
C ASP A 194 -15.03 -5.48 26.37
N GLY A 195 -15.88 -5.91 25.44
CA GLY A 195 -17.28 -5.45 25.37
C GLY A 195 -17.47 -4.11 24.65
N THR A 196 -16.39 -3.36 24.31
CA THR A 196 -16.51 -2.16 23.48
C THR A 196 -17.20 -2.53 22.15
N ARG A 197 -18.31 -1.88 21.83
CA ARG A 197 -19.12 -2.15 20.62
C ARG A 197 -18.83 -1.11 19.57
N LEU A 198 -18.43 -1.57 18.39
CA LEU A 198 -18.20 -0.73 17.21
C LEU A 198 -19.15 -1.16 16.09
N THR A 199 -19.60 -0.21 15.30
CA THR A 199 -20.34 -0.50 14.08
C THR A 199 -19.43 -1.13 13.03
N VAL A 200 -20.01 -1.88 12.10
CA VAL A 200 -19.27 -2.42 10.93
C VAL A 200 -18.57 -1.29 10.19
N ARG A 201 -19.21 -0.12 10.02
CA ARG A 201 -18.59 1.06 9.41
C ARG A 201 -17.32 1.51 10.17
N GLU A 202 -17.40 1.59 11.50
CA GLU A 202 -16.25 1.97 12.33
C GLU A 202 -15.10 0.96 12.20
N LEU A 203 -15.45 -0.35 12.21
CA LEU A 203 -14.47 -1.42 12.01
C LEU A 203 -13.77 -1.30 10.63
N LEU A 204 -14.52 -1.07 9.55
CA LEU A 204 -13.95 -0.88 8.22
C LEU A 204 -13.05 0.37 8.16
N VAL A 205 -13.43 1.46 8.84
CA VAL A 205 -12.60 2.67 8.96
C VAL A 205 -11.29 2.37 9.68
N HIS A 206 -11.31 1.70 10.83
CA HIS A 206 -10.10 1.31 11.56
C HIS A 206 -9.24 0.34 10.74
N MET A 207 -9.85 -0.65 10.10
CA MET A 207 -9.17 -1.62 9.25
C MET A 207 -8.38 -0.96 8.10
N ILE A 208 -8.96 0.05 7.47
CA ILE A 208 -8.34 0.73 6.31
C ILE A 208 -7.38 1.83 6.76
N ASN A 209 -7.80 2.74 7.65
CA ASN A 209 -7.05 3.95 7.98
C ASN A 209 -5.88 3.71 8.92
N GLU A 210 -6.08 2.92 9.97
CA GLU A 210 -5.03 2.55 10.93
C GLU A 210 -4.35 1.23 10.54
N SER A 211 -4.87 0.57 9.48
CA SER A 211 -4.48 -0.79 9.17
C SER A 211 -4.68 -1.74 10.36
N ASP A 212 -5.71 -1.51 11.19
CA ASP A 212 -5.95 -2.18 12.46
C ASP A 212 -6.18 -3.68 12.27
N ASN A 213 -5.33 -4.50 12.90
CA ASN A 213 -5.39 -5.96 12.79
C ASN A 213 -6.53 -6.55 13.62
N THR A 214 -6.88 -5.92 14.75
CA THR A 214 -8.05 -6.34 15.57
C THR A 214 -9.34 -6.07 14.80
N ALA A 215 -9.49 -4.88 14.17
CA ALA A 215 -10.62 -4.60 13.28
C ALA A 215 -10.71 -5.62 12.14
N THR A 216 -9.56 -5.94 11.52
CA THR A 216 -9.50 -6.93 10.44
C THR A 216 -9.99 -8.30 10.90
N LYS A 217 -9.51 -8.76 12.06
CA LYS A 217 -9.93 -10.05 12.65
C LYS A 217 -11.44 -10.04 12.95
N MET A 218 -11.95 -8.97 13.55
CA MET A 218 -13.39 -8.84 13.85
C MET A 218 -14.24 -8.89 12.56
N VAL A 219 -13.83 -8.20 11.51
CA VAL A 219 -14.52 -8.23 10.21
C VAL A 219 -14.46 -9.63 9.60
N LEU A 220 -13.28 -10.27 9.58
CA LEU A 220 -13.12 -11.62 9.04
C LEU A 220 -13.88 -12.68 9.85
N ASP A 221 -13.89 -12.59 11.18
CA ASP A 221 -14.67 -13.49 12.04
C ASP A 221 -16.19 -13.39 11.74
N HIS A 222 -16.66 -12.19 11.41
CA HIS A 222 -18.06 -11.92 11.10
C HIS A 222 -18.44 -12.32 9.66
N LEU A 223 -17.53 -12.16 8.70
CA LEU A 223 -17.75 -12.54 7.31
C LEU A 223 -17.58 -14.05 7.08
N GLY A 224 -16.55 -14.63 7.72
CA GLY A 224 -15.97 -15.92 7.39
C GLY A 224 -14.97 -15.83 6.25
N ILE A 225 -13.76 -16.39 6.44
CA ILE A 225 -12.70 -16.32 5.43
C ILE A 225 -13.09 -17.00 4.12
N GLY A 226 -13.81 -18.14 4.20
CA GLY A 226 -14.32 -18.85 3.03
C GLY A 226 -15.30 -18.00 2.20
N TYR A 227 -16.15 -17.19 2.87
CA TYR A 227 -17.01 -16.25 2.17
C TYR A 227 -16.18 -15.20 1.42
N VAL A 228 -15.16 -14.64 2.06
CA VAL A 228 -14.28 -13.64 1.44
C VAL A 228 -13.58 -14.22 0.20
N GLN A 229 -13.03 -15.43 0.31
CA GLN A 229 -12.41 -16.14 -0.82
C GLN A 229 -13.38 -16.35 -1.99
N GLN A 230 -14.63 -16.71 -1.71
CA GLN A 230 -15.67 -16.89 -2.72
C GLN A 230 -16.03 -15.61 -3.48
N GLN A 231 -15.73 -14.42 -2.93
CA GLN A 231 -15.97 -13.16 -3.62
C GLN A 231 -14.85 -12.77 -4.59
N PHE A 232 -13.66 -13.35 -4.49
CA PHE A 232 -12.49 -12.96 -5.29
C PHE A 232 -12.73 -13.06 -6.81
N PRO A 233 -13.34 -14.12 -7.36
CA PRO A 233 -13.67 -14.17 -8.79
C PRO A 233 -14.60 -13.03 -9.24
N ARG A 234 -15.58 -12.63 -8.40
CA ARG A 234 -16.47 -11.49 -8.68
C ARG A 234 -15.73 -10.16 -8.72
N MET A 235 -14.66 -10.04 -7.95
CA MET A 235 -13.77 -8.89 -7.97
C MET A 235 -12.81 -8.90 -9.16
N GLY A 236 -12.68 -10.03 -9.87
CA GLY A 236 -11.71 -10.25 -10.95
C GLY A 236 -10.32 -10.55 -10.42
N LEU A 237 -10.23 -11.11 -9.22
CA LEU A 237 -8.97 -11.53 -8.60
C LEU A 237 -8.70 -12.99 -8.95
N LEU A 238 -7.60 -13.24 -9.66
CA LEU A 238 -7.15 -14.56 -10.10
C LEU A 238 -5.91 -15.02 -9.32
N TYR A 239 -5.06 -14.06 -8.94
CA TYR A 239 -3.77 -14.31 -8.29
C TYR A 239 -3.75 -13.86 -6.84
N THR A 240 -4.66 -12.96 -6.43
CA THR A 240 -4.76 -12.54 -5.04
C THR A 240 -5.36 -13.67 -4.20
N GLY A 241 -4.68 -14.03 -3.11
CA GLY A 241 -5.12 -15.05 -2.17
C GLY A 241 -5.17 -14.54 -0.74
N ILE A 242 -6.15 -14.98 0.03
CA ILE A 242 -6.27 -14.75 1.47
C ILE A 242 -6.31 -16.09 2.19
N TYR A 243 -5.47 -16.24 3.22
CA TYR A 243 -5.33 -17.45 4.02
C TYR A 243 -5.44 -17.07 5.50
N GLU A 244 -5.97 -17.98 6.32
CA GLU A 244 -6.16 -17.73 7.75
C GLU A 244 -4.82 -17.50 8.46
N GLU A 245 -3.80 -18.28 8.10
CA GLU A 245 -2.45 -18.17 8.61
C GLU A 245 -1.79 -16.83 8.21
N GLY A 246 -2.08 -16.32 7.02
CA GLY A 246 -1.59 -15.05 6.50
C GLY A 246 -2.10 -13.83 7.27
N MET A 247 -3.12 -14.02 8.12
CA MET A 247 -3.64 -12.99 9.01
C MET A 247 -3.09 -13.09 10.43
N SER A 248 -2.31 -14.13 10.74
CA SER A 248 -1.76 -14.42 12.07
C SER A 248 -0.25 -14.25 12.07
N ILE A 249 0.25 -13.21 12.74
CA ILE A 249 1.70 -13.02 12.96
C ILE A 249 2.07 -13.69 14.27
N LYS A 250 2.57 -14.93 14.21
CA LYS A 250 3.13 -15.64 15.37
C LYS A 250 4.66 -15.52 15.32
N GLY A 251 5.28 -14.96 16.36
CA GLY A 251 6.73 -14.83 16.44
C GLY A 251 7.38 -14.05 15.29
N GLY A 252 6.68 -13.06 14.71
CA GLY A 252 7.20 -12.26 13.61
C GLY A 252 7.24 -12.96 12.25
N ARG A 253 6.76 -14.20 12.16
CA ARG A 253 6.68 -14.99 10.92
C ARG A 253 5.22 -15.27 10.55
N VAL A 254 4.94 -15.27 9.26
CA VAL A 254 3.67 -15.70 8.68
C VAL A 254 3.91 -17.03 7.98
N MET A 255 3.16 -18.06 8.34
CA MET A 255 3.36 -19.42 7.80
C MET A 255 2.96 -19.49 6.32
N HIS A 256 1.83 -18.86 5.95
CA HIS A 256 1.38 -18.71 4.59
C HIS A 256 1.05 -17.24 4.36
N GLU A 257 1.76 -16.62 3.42
CA GLU A 257 1.54 -15.23 3.07
C GLU A 257 0.26 -15.08 2.23
N ASN A 258 -0.47 -14.00 2.47
CA ASN A 258 -1.46 -13.54 1.51
C ASN A 258 -0.74 -12.92 0.32
N TYR A 259 -1.16 -13.22 -0.90
CA TYR A 259 -0.51 -12.74 -2.11
C TYR A 259 -1.41 -11.79 -2.89
N THR A 260 -0.78 -10.93 -3.70
CA THR A 260 -1.44 -10.05 -4.65
C THR A 260 -0.50 -9.63 -5.77
N THR A 261 -1.05 -8.99 -6.80
CA THR A 261 -0.31 -8.33 -7.88
C THR A 261 -0.62 -6.83 -7.91
N ALA A 262 0.27 -6.03 -8.51
CA ALA A 262 0.03 -4.60 -8.65
C ALA A 262 -1.18 -4.32 -9.56
N ARG A 263 -1.38 -5.14 -10.60
CA ARG A 263 -2.53 -5.03 -11.51
C ARG A 263 -3.85 -5.28 -10.78
N GLU A 264 -3.94 -6.33 -9.99
CA GLU A 264 -5.19 -6.67 -9.30
C GLU A 264 -5.56 -5.63 -8.26
N MET A 265 -4.59 -5.15 -7.46
CA MET A 265 -4.85 -4.06 -6.51
C MET A 265 -5.27 -2.77 -7.21
N ALA A 266 -4.59 -2.40 -8.30
CA ALA A 266 -4.99 -1.23 -9.11
C ALA A 266 -6.38 -1.39 -9.71
N SER A 267 -6.74 -2.59 -10.18
CA SER A 267 -8.08 -2.91 -10.68
C SER A 267 -9.16 -2.74 -9.61
N LEU A 268 -8.89 -3.17 -8.37
CA LEU A 268 -9.84 -2.95 -7.26
C LEU A 268 -10.03 -1.46 -6.99
N MET A 269 -8.94 -0.69 -6.94
CA MET A 269 -9.00 0.77 -6.75
C MET A 269 -9.78 1.47 -7.88
N ASP A 270 -9.54 1.06 -9.12
CA ASP A 270 -10.25 1.56 -10.30
C ASP A 270 -11.76 1.26 -10.22
N LYS A 271 -12.14 0.02 -9.86
CA LYS A 271 -13.55 -0.37 -9.68
C LYS A 271 -14.23 0.43 -8.55
N ILE A 272 -13.53 0.72 -7.45
CA ILE A 272 -14.04 1.56 -6.38
C ILE A 272 -14.26 2.98 -6.91
N TYR A 273 -13.30 3.55 -7.65
CA TYR A 273 -13.39 4.89 -8.20
C TYR A 273 -14.53 5.03 -9.23
N THR A 274 -14.68 4.03 -10.09
CA THR A 274 -15.70 4.04 -11.17
C THR A 274 -17.10 3.61 -10.74
N GLY A 275 -17.29 3.27 -9.46
CA GLY A 275 -18.61 2.82 -8.96
C GLY A 275 -18.94 1.36 -9.29
N GLN A 276 -17.93 0.55 -9.68
CA GLN A 276 -18.12 -0.82 -10.18
C GLN A 276 -17.65 -1.91 -9.20
N ALA A 277 -17.16 -1.55 -8.00
CA ALA A 277 -16.64 -2.54 -7.05
C ALA A 277 -17.73 -3.49 -6.52
N VAL A 278 -18.89 -2.98 -6.19
CA VAL A 278 -20.12 -3.71 -5.78
C VAL A 278 -21.31 -3.09 -6.48
N ASP A 279 -21.56 -1.84 -6.19
CA ASP A 279 -22.50 -0.90 -6.80
C ASP A 279 -21.99 0.53 -6.55
N LYS A 280 -22.66 1.52 -7.12
CA LYS A 280 -22.22 2.92 -7.05
C LYS A 280 -22.21 3.45 -5.61
N VAL A 281 -23.28 3.20 -4.84
CA VAL A 281 -23.40 3.69 -3.46
C VAL A 281 -22.33 3.07 -2.56
N SER A 282 -22.16 1.75 -2.64
CA SER A 282 -21.11 1.02 -1.92
C SER A 282 -19.71 1.53 -2.26
N SER A 283 -19.46 1.78 -3.55
CA SER A 283 -18.17 2.27 -4.03
C SER A 283 -17.86 3.68 -3.52
N GLU A 284 -18.85 4.58 -3.48
CA GLU A 284 -18.71 5.93 -2.91
C GLU A 284 -18.34 5.87 -1.42
N VAL A 285 -19.00 5.00 -0.64
CA VAL A 285 -18.68 4.81 0.78
C VAL A 285 -17.28 4.23 0.96
N MET A 286 -16.87 3.24 0.14
CA MET A 286 -15.52 2.68 0.19
C MET A 286 -14.46 3.71 -0.17
N LEU A 287 -14.72 4.56 -1.17
CA LEU A 287 -13.82 5.64 -1.56
C LEU A 287 -13.64 6.64 -0.42
N GLU A 288 -14.70 7.02 0.26
CA GLU A 288 -14.63 7.90 1.44
C GLU A 288 -13.87 7.25 2.60
N ILE A 289 -14.01 5.95 2.82
CA ILE A 289 -13.21 5.23 3.82
C ILE A 289 -11.72 5.28 3.46
N LEU A 290 -11.37 5.11 2.18
CA LEU A 290 -9.99 5.16 1.70
C LEU A 290 -9.37 6.56 1.78
N LYS A 291 -10.16 7.63 1.63
CA LYS A 291 -9.76 9.04 1.73
C LYS A 291 -9.51 9.52 3.17
N LYS A 292 -10.04 8.87 4.18
CA LYS A 292 -9.94 9.32 5.58
C LYS A 292 -8.51 9.72 5.95
N PRO A 293 -8.32 10.86 6.64
CA PRO A 293 -6.98 11.33 6.99
C PRO A 293 -6.20 10.30 7.80
N LYS A 294 -4.96 10.09 7.42
CA LYS A 294 -4.01 9.25 8.16
C LYS A 294 -3.07 10.12 8.96
N ALA A 295 -2.71 9.67 10.14
CA ALA A 295 -1.91 10.46 11.09
C ALA A 295 -0.57 10.98 10.53
N VAL A 296 0.03 10.26 9.58
CA VAL A 296 1.31 10.65 8.96
C VAL A 296 1.27 10.36 7.47
N ALA A 297 1.43 11.39 6.64
CA ALA A 297 1.63 11.22 5.20
C ALA A 297 2.97 10.53 4.92
N SER A 298 2.92 9.38 4.26
CA SER A 298 4.11 8.61 3.89
C SER A 298 3.95 8.01 2.50
N ARG A 299 5.02 7.53 1.91
CA ARG A 299 5.02 6.84 0.61
C ARG A 299 4.37 7.70 -0.48
N LEU A 300 3.29 7.23 -1.13
CA LEU A 300 2.60 7.96 -2.19
C LEU A 300 1.99 9.28 -1.73
N ALA A 301 1.51 9.38 -0.49
CA ALA A 301 0.93 10.62 0.05
C ALA A 301 1.98 11.68 0.43
N LYS A 302 3.28 11.30 0.53
CA LYS A 302 4.34 12.21 1.02
C LYS A 302 4.66 13.29 -0.01
N GLY A 303 4.43 14.54 0.39
CA GLY A 303 4.70 15.71 -0.45
C GLY A 303 3.69 15.92 -1.58
N MET A 304 2.47 15.38 -1.39
CA MET A 304 1.35 15.63 -2.30
C MET A 304 1.05 17.13 -2.41
N PRO A 305 0.76 17.65 -3.62
CA PRO A 305 0.39 19.03 -3.82
C PRO A 305 -0.84 19.45 -3.00
N VAL A 306 -0.84 20.71 -2.55
CA VAL A 306 -1.97 21.28 -1.81
C VAL A 306 -3.22 21.31 -2.70
N GLY A 307 -4.37 20.95 -2.13
CA GLY A 307 -5.66 20.89 -2.83
C GLY A 307 -5.89 19.57 -3.60
N TRP A 308 -4.98 18.59 -3.45
CA TRP A 308 -5.20 17.24 -3.93
C TRP A 308 -5.74 16.34 -2.81
N ASP A 309 -6.54 15.35 -3.20
CA ASP A 309 -6.96 14.27 -2.32
C ASP A 309 -6.35 12.94 -2.73
N ILE A 310 -6.25 12.05 -1.76
CA ILE A 310 -5.76 10.68 -1.97
C ILE A 310 -6.65 9.67 -1.25
N ALA A 311 -7.12 8.69 -2.00
CA ALA A 311 -7.73 7.48 -1.45
C ALA A 311 -6.72 6.35 -1.59
N HIS A 312 -6.23 5.78 -0.48
CA HIS A 312 -5.16 4.79 -0.57
C HIS A 312 -5.12 3.77 0.56
N LYS A 313 -4.47 2.65 0.30
CA LYS A 313 -4.12 1.65 1.32
C LYS A 313 -2.64 1.31 1.25
N THR A 314 -1.97 1.33 2.40
CA THR A 314 -0.58 0.94 2.54
C THR A 314 -0.43 -0.50 3.03
N GLY A 315 0.67 -1.17 2.67
CA GLY A 315 1.08 -2.48 3.17
C GLY A 315 2.52 -2.46 3.70
N LEU A 316 2.80 -3.23 4.76
CA LEU A 316 4.14 -3.36 5.31
C LEU A 316 4.30 -4.74 5.96
N LEU A 317 5.32 -5.48 5.52
CA LEU A 317 5.86 -6.70 6.14
C LEU A 317 7.37 -6.62 6.18
N ARG A 318 8.05 -7.62 6.74
CA ARG A 318 9.50 -7.61 6.98
C ARG A 318 10.33 -7.17 5.76
N GLN A 319 10.00 -7.64 4.56
CA GLN A 319 10.74 -7.31 3.34
C GLN A 319 9.85 -6.74 2.23
N ALA A 320 8.61 -6.36 2.56
CA ALA A 320 7.64 -5.84 1.63
C ALA A 320 7.10 -4.48 2.09
N CYS A 321 7.01 -3.53 1.17
CA CYS A 321 6.47 -2.20 1.43
C CYS A 321 5.65 -1.76 0.22
N HIS A 322 4.38 -1.43 0.44
CA HIS A 322 3.41 -1.21 -0.61
C HIS A 322 2.61 0.05 -0.39
N ASP A 323 2.09 0.61 -1.49
CA ASP A 323 1.03 1.60 -1.45
C ASP A 323 0.21 1.50 -2.75
N SER A 324 -1.13 1.46 -2.63
CA SER A 324 -2.06 1.49 -3.75
C SER A 324 -3.01 2.65 -3.56
N ALA A 325 -3.08 3.56 -4.53
CA ALA A 325 -3.72 4.85 -4.37
C ALA A 325 -4.47 5.30 -5.62
N ILE A 326 -5.53 6.10 -5.38
CA ILE A 326 -6.18 6.98 -6.33
C ILE A 326 -5.85 8.41 -5.90
N PHE A 327 -5.33 9.20 -6.81
CA PHE A 327 -5.16 10.64 -6.64
C PHE A 327 -6.30 11.37 -7.32
N LEU A 328 -6.94 12.27 -6.57
CA LEU A 328 -7.97 13.17 -7.05
C LEU A 328 -7.34 14.54 -7.24
N THR A 329 -7.24 14.97 -8.50
CA THR A 329 -6.46 16.14 -8.86
C THR A 329 -7.24 17.10 -9.79
N PRO A 330 -6.96 18.41 -9.74
CA PRO A 330 -7.62 19.37 -10.63
C PRO A 330 -7.38 19.14 -12.13
N ASN A 331 -6.31 18.40 -12.49
CA ASN A 331 -5.90 18.22 -13.90
C ASN A 331 -6.25 16.84 -14.46
N GLY A 332 -6.89 15.99 -13.68
CA GLY A 332 -7.29 14.64 -14.01
C GLY A 332 -6.83 13.65 -12.94
N ASP A 333 -7.70 12.69 -12.65
CA ASP A 333 -7.46 11.68 -11.62
C ASP A 333 -6.66 10.52 -12.18
N TYR A 334 -5.87 9.87 -11.33
CA TYR A 334 -5.08 8.72 -11.71
C TYR A 334 -4.93 7.73 -10.57
N ALA A 335 -4.77 6.46 -10.92
CA ALA A 335 -4.47 5.38 -9.97
C ALA A 335 -3.02 4.94 -10.12
N VAL A 336 -2.35 4.70 -8.99
CA VAL A 336 -1.02 4.13 -8.97
C VAL A 336 -0.88 3.11 -7.85
N THR A 337 -0.38 1.93 -8.19
CA THR A 337 -0.03 0.88 -7.23
C THR A 337 1.45 0.60 -7.33
N VAL A 338 2.15 0.64 -6.20
CA VAL A 338 3.57 0.31 -6.10
C VAL A 338 3.75 -0.79 -5.06
N LEU A 339 4.25 -1.94 -5.50
CA LEU A 339 4.63 -3.05 -4.63
C LEU A 339 6.14 -3.17 -4.64
N THR A 340 6.75 -3.32 -3.46
CA THR A 340 8.18 -3.61 -3.34
C THR A 340 8.42 -4.83 -2.46
N GLY A 341 9.39 -5.65 -2.83
CA GLY A 341 9.76 -6.87 -2.12
C GLY A 341 11.27 -7.04 -2.05
N GLN A 342 11.74 -7.97 -1.19
CA GLN A 342 13.16 -8.20 -0.93
C GLN A 342 13.89 -6.90 -0.51
N ASN A 343 13.20 -6.07 0.25
CA ASN A 343 13.70 -4.77 0.67
C ASN A 343 14.81 -4.95 1.72
N ARG A 344 15.97 -4.36 1.47
CA ARG A 344 17.07 -4.29 2.45
C ARG A 344 16.77 -3.31 3.59
N SER A 345 15.95 -2.29 3.32
CA SER A 345 15.60 -1.24 4.26
C SER A 345 14.19 -0.70 3.99
N TYR A 346 13.39 -0.54 5.06
CA TYR A 346 12.08 0.10 4.99
C TYR A 346 12.16 1.56 4.55
N SER A 347 13.21 2.27 4.97
CA SER A 347 13.41 3.67 4.59
C SER A 347 13.61 3.78 3.08
N GLN A 348 14.50 2.98 2.51
CA GLN A 348 14.74 2.95 1.06
C GLN A 348 13.47 2.61 0.26
N ALA A 349 12.69 1.64 0.72
CA ALA A 349 11.44 1.26 0.08
C ALA A 349 10.40 2.40 0.14
N LYS A 350 10.22 3.04 1.29
CA LYS A 350 9.34 4.20 1.44
C LYS A 350 9.79 5.38 0.60
N ASP A 351 11.10 5.64 0.54
CA ASP A 351 11.68 6.72 -0.26
C ASP A 351 11.52 6.46 -1.76
N PHE A 352 11.68 5.20 -2.20
CA PHE A 352 11.40 4.81 -3.58
C PHE A 352 9.94 5.10 -3.96
N ILE A 353 8.98 4.64 -3.15
CA ILE A 353 7.56 4.89 -3.39
C ILE A 353 7.25 6.40 -3.40
N THR A 354 7.88 7.17 -2.51
CA THR A 354 7.76 8.62 -2.50
C THR A 354 8.35 9.27 -3.77
N LYS A 355 9.45 8.73 -4.32
CA LYS A 355 10.01 9.21 -5.59
C LYS A 355 9.08 8.91 -6.75
N VAL A 356 8.44 7.73 -6.79
CA VAL A 356 7.40 7.40 -7.78
C VAL A 356 6.29 8.44 -7.72
N ALA A 357 5.75 8.75 -6.53
CA ALA A 357 4.74 9.79 -6.35
C ALA A 357 5.18 11.15 -6.89
N LYS A 358 6.41 11.58 -6.58
CA LYS A 358 6.92 12.87 -7.09
C LYS A 358 6.99 12.94 -8.61
N VAL A 359 7.34 11.84 -9.28
CA VAL A 359 7.35 11.79 -10.75
C VAL A 359 5.94 11.93 -11.30
N THR A 360 4.93 11.25 -10.70
CA THR A 360 3.53 11.41 -11.11
C THR A 360 2.98 12.80 -10.77
N PHE A 361 3.34 13.37 -9.60
CA PHE A 361 2.96 14.74 -9.25
C PHE A 361 3.46 15.75 -10.29
N ASN A 362 4.69 15.60 -10.75
CA ASN A 362 5.26 16.47 -11.78
C ASN A 362 4.43 16.45 -13.07
N HIS A 363 3.90 15.32 -13.45
CA HIS A 363 3.06 15.19 -14.64
C HIS A 363 1.66 15.82 -14.43
N TYR A 364 0.98 15.46 -13.33
CA TYR A 364 -0.42 15.84 -13.09
C TYR A 364 -0.59 17.24 -12.50
N ALA A 365 0.42 17.80 -11.81
CA ALA A 365 0.34 19.17 -11.28
C ALA A 365 0.43 20.25 -12.37
N GLY A 366 1.00 19.90 -13.53
CA GLY A 366 1.16 20.81 -14.66
C GLY A 366 2.22 21.91 -14.45
N PRO A 367 2.60 22.61 -15.49
CA PRO A 367 3.75 23.54 -15.46
C PRO A 367 3.57 24.74 -14.53
N ARG A 368 2.35 25.14 -14.21
CA ARG A 368 2.08 26.31 -13.32
C ARG A 368 2.37 26.03 -11.84
N TYR A 369 2.34 24.78 -11.40
CA TYR A 369 2.59 24.44 -10.01
C TYR A 369 4.06 24.68 -9.63
N TYR A 370 4.98 24.31 -10.52
CA TYR A 370 6.43 24.44 -10.28
C TYR A 370 6.94 25.86 -10.42
N ALA A 371 6.29 26.70 -11.24
CA ALA A 371 6.61 28.12 -11.33
C ALA A 371 6.37 28.86 -9.99
N LYS A 372 5.40 28.39 -9.17
CA LYS A 372 5.14 28.95 -7.83
C LYS A 372 6.05 28.38 -6.74
N ALA A 373 6.56 27.16 -6.92
CA ALA A 373 7.40 26.45 -5.93
C ALA A 373 8.91 26.71 -6.11
N ALA A 374 9.33 27.33 -7.21
CA ALA A 374 10.73 27.71 -7.40
C ALA A 374 11.14 28.73 -6.32
N PRO A 375 12.19 28.45 -5.51
CA PRO A 375 12.64 29.42 -4.51
C PRO A 375 13.00 30.72 -5.25
N ARG A 376 12.40 31.84 -4.81
CA ARG A 376 12.82 33.16 -5.27
C ARG A 376 14.33 33.26 -5.00
N ARG A 377 15.14 33.16 -6.03
CA ARG A 377 16.58 33.48 -5.94
C ARG A 377 16.63 34.90 -5.39
N ARG A 378 17.02 35.04 -4.13
CA ARG A 378 17.40 36.37 -3.58
C ARG A 378 18.45 36.93 -4.53
N ALA A 379 18.06 37.97 -5.26
CA ALA A 379 19.04 38.78 -5.97
C ALA A 379 20.05 39.26 -4.94
N ARG A 380 21.27 38.70 -5.01
CA ARG A 380 22.40 39.26 -4.28
C ARG A 380 22.61 40.65 -4.89
N ALA A 381 22.16 41.66 -4.15
CA ALA A 381 22.58 43.02 -4.46
C ALA A 381 24.10 43.07 -4.40
N ALA A 382 24.71 43.35 -5.53
CA ALA A 382 26.08 43.75 -5.60
C ALA A 382 26.22 45.10 -4.86
N ARG A 383 27.03 45.10 -3.83
CA ARG A 383 27.68 46.29 -3.30
C ARG A 383 29.18 46.04 -3.35
#